data_9a40de668b2afe8d04f7438832bcf40b
#
_entry.id   9a40de668b2afe8d04f7438832bcf40b
#
_cell.length_a   1.000
_cell.length_b   1.000
_cell.length_c   1.000
_cell.angle_alpha   90.00
_cell.angle_beta   90.00
_cell.angle_gamma   90.00
#
_symmetry.space_group_name_H-M   'P 1'
#
loop_
_entity.id
_entity.type
_entity.pdbx_description
1 polymer ?
#
loop_
_entity_poly.entity_id
_entity_poly.type
_entity_poly.pdbx_seq_one_letter_code
_entity_poly.pdbx_strand_id
1 'polypeptide(L)'
;KVDITDSAVLHYISPADVYNYIEDFEMDPCGKPLGGIDTEKMERTLMSNGVLGSVECYKKVGGTVCVEVTQRIPVMRVMADDGNYYVDAEGQRMAVRTQYQAHLPLVTGRVDSVLTYRDMLPLARYIYNHRFWNAQIEQIYVNERHEVELVPRVGDQTILLGSVQDFETKLDNLMLVYKKVFSKAGWAMYDTVSLKFKNQVVCTRKKK
;
A
#
# COMPACT_ATOMS: atom_id res chain seq x y z
N LYS A 1 -15.97 -23.52 -8.66
CA LYS A 1 -16.27 -22.70 -7.50
C LYS A 1 -15.05 -21.80 -7.22
N VAL A 2 -15.26 -20.50 -7.08
CA VAL A 2 -14.24 -19.54 -6.68
C VAL A 2 -14.46 -19.17 -5.21
N ASP A 3 -13.36 -19.10 -4.45
CA ASP A 3 -13.35 -18.68 -3.05
C ASP A 3 -12.19 -17.69 -2.82
N ILE A 4 -12.51 -16.52 -2.25
CA ILE A 4 -11.52 -15.50 -1.89
C ILE A 4 -11.36 -15.56 -0.39
N THR A 5 -10.26 -16.18 0.08
CA THR A 5 -10.10 -16.57 1.48
C THR A 5 -9.89 -15.40 2.43
N ASP A 6 -9.46 -14.24 1.92
CA ASP A 6 -9.24 -13.00 2.67
C ASP A 6 -10.33 -11.92 2.43
N SER A 7 -11.45 -12.30 1.80
CA SER A 7 -12.56 -11.39 1.46
C SER A 7 -13.21 -10.71 2.68
N ALA A 8 -13.04 -11.25 3.89
CA ALA A 8 -13.56 -10.63 5.12
C ALA A 8 -12.79 -9.36 5.53
N VAL A 9 -11.56 -9.20 5.07
CA VAL A 9 -10.66 -8.10 5.46
C VAL A 9 -10.39 -7.16 4.29
N LEU A 10 -10.33 -7.71 3.09
CA LEU A 10 -9.93 -6.99 1.88
C LEU A 10 -10.97 -7.20 0.77
N HIS A 11 -11.38 -6.12 0.12
CA HIS A 11 -12.39 -6.15 -0.96
C HIS A 11 -11.83 -5.55 -2.26
N TYR A 12 -10.60 -5.91 -2.61
CA TYR A 12 -9.96 -5.40 -3.83
C TYR A 12 -10.50 -6.07 -5.09
N ILE A 13 -10.84 -7.37 -5.01
CA ILE A 13 -11.47 -8.14 -6.07
C ILE A 13 -12.72 -8.88 -5.55
N SER A 14 -13.60 -9.23 -6.46
CA SER A 14 -14.78 -10.05 -6.23
C SER A 14 -14.63 -11.44 -6.87
N PRO A 15 -15.41 -12.44 -6.47
CA PRO A 15 -15.46 -13.71 -7.18
C PRO A 15 -15.78 -13.57 -8.68
N ALA A 16 -16.60 -12.59 -9.06
CA ALA A 16 -16.91 -12.30 -10.45
C ALA A 16 -15.66 -11.85 -11.24
N ASP A 17 -14.78 -11.05 -10.63
CA ASP A 17 -13.51 -10.67 -11.27
C ASP A 17 -12.64 -11.89 -11.57
N VAL A 18 -12.58 -12.85 -10.64
CA VAL A 18 -11.80 -14.08 -10.85
C VAL A 18 -12.43 -14.97 -11.94
N TYR A 19 -13.75 -15.04 -12.01
CA TYR A 19 -14.43 -15.73 -13.11
C TYR A 19 -14.13 -15.08 -14.45
N ASN A 20 -14.19 -13.74 -14.54
CA ASN A 20 -13.85 -13.02 -15.78
C ASN A 20 -12.39 -13.30 -16.20
N TYR A 21 -11.42 -13.35 -15.26
CA TYR A 21 -10.05 -13.72 -15.59
C TYR A 21 -9.92 -15.15 -16.13
N ILE A 22 -10.67 -16.10 -15.58
CA ILE A 22 -10.70 -17.48 -16.08
C ILE A 22 -11.26 -17.53 -17.50
N GLU A 23 -12.29 -16.77 -17.81
CA GLU A 23 -12.90 -16.66 -19.13
C GLU A 23 -11.97 -15.95 -20.13
N ASP A 24 -11.39 -14.81 -19.75
CA ASP A 24 -10.48 -14.02 -20.60
C ASP A 24 -9.26 -14.84 -21.06
N PHE A 25 -8.81 -15.79 -20.23
CA PHE A 25 -7.72 -16.71 -20.56
C PHE A 25 -8.19 -18.03 -21.18
N GLU A 26 -9.46 -18.14 -21.57
CA GLU A 26 -10.07 -19.34 -22.18
C GLU A 26 -9.90 -20.64 -21.34
N MET A 27 -9.83 -20.47 -20.00
CA MET A 27 -9.58 -21.59 -19.08
C MET A 27 -10.83 -22.07 -18.36
N ASP A 28 -12.03 -21.66 -18.78
CA ASP A 28 -13.27 -22.11 -18.15
C ASP A 28 -13.34 -23.64 -18.12
N PRO A 29 -13.43 -24.26 -16.92
CA PRO A 29 -13.52 -25.71 -16.77
C PRO A 29 -14.93 -26.27 -17.00
N CYS A 30 -15.96 -25.42 -17.14
CA CYS A 30 -17.33 -25.85 -17.27
C CYS A 30 -17.55 -26.70 -18.51
N GLY A 31 -18.20 -27.84 -18.34
CA GLY A 31 -18.49 -28.78 -19.44
C GLY A 31 -17.30 -29.59 -19.96
N LYS A 32 -16.10 -29.41 -19.38
CA LYS A 32 -14.89 -30.16 -19.77
C LYS A 32 -14.70 -31.39 -18.86
N PRO A 33 -14.18 -32.52 -19.39
CA PRO A 33 -13.80 -33.66 -18.57
C PRO A 33 -12.72 -33.27 -17.54
N LEU A 34 -12.85 -33.70 -16.28
CA LEU A 34 -11.89 -33.38 -15.23
C LEU A 34 -10.43 -33.75 -15.56
N GLY A 35 -10.22 -34.84 -16.31
CA GLY A 35 -8.88 -35.26 -16.75
C GLY A 35 -8.23 -34.31 -17.74
N GLY A 36 -9.01 -33.52 -18.47
CA GLY A 36 -8.52 -32.55 -19.45
C GLY A 36 -8.28 -31.14 -18.88
N ILE A 37 -8.59 -30.92 -17.60
CA ILE A 37 -8.40 -29.62 -16.96
C ILE A 37 -7.02 -29.59 -16.31
N ASP A 38 -6.17 -28.64 -16.74
CA ASP A 38 -4.82 -28.41 -16.21
C ASP A 38 -4.89 -27.35 -15.11
N THR A 39 -4.97 -27.78 -13.85
CA THR A 39 -5.06 -26.89 -12.69
C THR A 39 -3.77 -26.12 -12.45
N GLU A 40 -2.60 -26.70 -12.73
CA GLU A 40 -1.31 -26.00 -12.60
C GLU A 40 -1.18 -24.86 -13.62
N LYS A 41 -1.66 -25.08 -14.84
CA LYS A 41 -1.71 -24.03 -15.85
C LYS A 41 -2.65 -22.92 -15.42
N MET A 42 -3.81 -23.25 -14.85
CA MET A 42 -4.75 -22.27 -14.31
C MET A 42 -4.11 -21.42 -13.22
N GLU A 43 -3.45 -22.04 -12.24
CA GLU A 43 -2.73 -21.33 -11.16
C GLU A 43 -1.69 -20.36 -11.71
N ARG A 44 -0.78 -20.84 -12.57
CA ARG A 44 0.28 -20.00 -13.18
C ARG A 44 -0.30 -18.82 -13.95
N THR A 45 -1.35 -19.06 -14.72
CA THR A 45 -1.96 -18.00 -15.53
C THR A 45 -2.69 -16.98 -14.65
N LEU A 46 -3.46 -17.42 -13.67
CA LEU A 46 -4.14 -16.53 -12.73
C LEU A 46 -3.13 -15.72 -11.90
N MET A 47 -2.02 -16.34 -11.47
CA MET A 47 -0.94 -15.63 -10.77
C MET A 47 -0.26 -14.54 -11.60
N SER A 48 -0.33 -14.59 -12.92
CA SER A 48 0.16 -13.50 -13.79
C SER A 48 -0.69 -12.23 -13.68
N ASN A 49 -1.88 -12.34 -13.11
CA ASN A 49 -2.71 -11.20 -12.79
C ASN A 49 -2.15 -10.50 -11.54
N GLY A 50 -1.62 -9.30 -11.71
CA GLY A 50 -0.91 -8.55 -10.68
C GLY A 50 -1.73 -8.16 -9.42
N VAL A 51 -2.97 -8.66 -9.27
CA VAL A 51 -3.83 -8.38 -8.10
C VAL A 51 -4.00 -9.57 -7.17
N LEU A 52 -3.62 -10.79 -7.63
CA LEU A 52 -3.70 -12.01 -6.84
C LEU A 52 -2.41 -12.24 -6.05
N GLY A 53 -2.54 -12.55 -4.76
CA GLY A 53 -1.44 -12.85 -3.86
C GLY A 53 -1.04 -14.32 -3.90
N SER A 54 -2.02 -15.22 -3.88
CA SER A 54 -1.86 -16.65 -4.11
C SER A 54 -3.05 -17.22 -4.87
N VAL A 55 -2.83 -18.33 -5.55
CA VAL A 55 -3.86 -19.07 -6.28
C VAL A 55 -3.63 -20.56 -6.06
N GLU A 56 -4.67 -21.25 -5.64
CA GLU A 56 -4.70 -22.71 -5.54
C GLU A 56 -5.90 -23.24 -6.34
N CYS A 57 -5.64 -24.14 -7.28
CA CYS A 57 -6.66 -24.79 -8.10
C CYS A 57 -6.65 -26.29 -7.86
N TYR A 58 -7.76 -26.84 -7.45
CA TYR A 58 -7.86 -28.28 -7.21
C TYR A 58 -9.21 -28.85 -7.63
N LYS A 59 -9.21 -30.16 -7.89
CA LYS A 59 -10.37 -30.91 -8.30
C LYS A 59 -10.97 -31.65 -7.11
N LYS A 60 -12.27 -31.48 -6.88
CA LYS A 60 -13.02 -32.25 -5.87
C LYS A 60 -13.68 -33.48 -6.48
N VAL A 61 -13.84 -34.52 -5.63
CA VAL A 61 -14.69 -35.66 -5.97
C VAL A 61 -16.11 -35.14 -6.23
N GLY A 62 -16.72 -35.54 -7.35
CA GLY A 62 -18.03 -35.02 -7.76
C GLY A 62 -17.99 -33.99 -8.91
N GLY A 63 -16.82 -33.75 -9.50
CA GLY A 63 -16.72 -32.98 -10.75
C GLY A 63 -16.60 -31.48 -10.59
N THR A 64 -16.23 -30.99 -9.40
CA THR A 64 -16.06 -29.56 -9.16
C THR A 64 -14.59 -29.18 -9.22
N VAL A 65 -14.25 -28.11 -9.97
CA VAL A 65 -12.96 -27.41 -9.87
C VAL A 65 -13.12 -26.28 -8.87
N CYS A 66 -12.24 -26.22 -7.87
CA CYS A 66 -12.16 -25.14 -6.89
C CYS A 66 -10.96 -24.26 -7.21
N VAL A 67 -11.15 -22.96 -7.11
CA VAL A 67 -10.13 -21.94 -7.26
C VAL A 67 -10.17 -21.11 -5.98
N GLU A 68 -9.14 -21.26 -5.14
CA GLU A 68 -8.98 -20.50 -3.92
C GLU A 68 -7.90 -19.45 -4.15
N VAL A 69 -8.21 -18.19 -3.84
CA VAL A 69 -7.30 -17.07 -4.07
C VAL A 69 -7.18 -16.20 -2.82
N THR A 70 -6.01 -15.59 -2.66
CA THR A 70 -5.81 -14.42 -1.79
C THR A 70 -5.55 -13.19 -2.64
N GLN A 71 -5.79 -12.03 -2.07
CA GLN A 71 -5.55 -10.76 -2.72
C GLN A 71 -4.19 -10.18 -2.34
N ARG A 72 -3.55 -9.41 -3.21
CA ARG A 72 -2.39 -8.59 -2.83
C ARG A 72 -2.86 -7.43 -1.98
N ILE A 73 -2.11 -7.14 -0.93
CA ILE A 73 -2.41 -6.05 0.01
C ILE A 73 -1.50 -4.86 -0.32
N PRO A 74 -2.05 -3.78 -0.88
CA PRO A 74 -1.27 -2.58 -1.14
C PRO A 74 -0.89 -1.89 0.17
N VAL A 75 0.31 -1.34 0.23
CA VAL A 75 0.82 -0.58 1.39
C VAL A 75 1.00 0.91 1.10
N MET A 76 1.00 1.29 -0.17
CA MET A 76 1.02 2.69 -0.61
C MET A 76 0.37 2.87 -1.99
N ARG A 77 -0.05 4.09 -2.27
CA ARG A 77 -0.44 4.54 -3.60
C ARG A 77 0.59 5.51 -4.13
N VAL A 78 1.06 5.30 -5.34
CA VAL A 78 2.02 6.19 -6.00
C VAL A 78 1.31 6.98 -7.08
N MET A 79 1.49 8.30 -7.08
CA MET A 79 1.11 9.20 -8.16
C MET A 79 2.37 9.93 -8.63
N ALA A 80 2.96 9.44 -9.70
CA ALA A 80 4.19 9.93 -10.31
C ALA A 80 3.99 10.19 -11.81
N ASP A 81 5.03 10.73 -12.45
CA ASP A 81 4.99 11.02 -13.89
C ASP A 81 4.77 9.76 -14.75
N ASP A 82 5.22 8.59 -14.26
CA ASP A 82 5.07 7.29 -14.92
C ASP A 82 3.71 6.61 -14.67
N GLY A 83 2.82 7.24 -13.91
CA GLY A 83 1.46 6.76 -13.70
C GLY A 83 0.94 6.84 -12.27
N ASN A 84 -0.24 6.24 -12.10
CA ASN A 84 -0.95 6.13 -10.83
C ASN A 84 -1.21 4.65 -10.56
N TYR A 85 -0.62 4.12 -9.49
CA TYR A 85 -0.67 2.70 -9.16
C TYR A 85 -0.55 2.46 -7.67
N TYR A 86 -0.97 1.29 -7.22
CA TYR A 86 -0.66 0.78 -5.89
C TYR A 86 0.65 -0.01 -5.90
N VAL A 87 1.28 -0.11 -4.73
CA VAL A 87 2.43 -0.99 -4.50
C VAL A 87 2.15 -1.82 -3.26
N ASP A 88 2.32 -3.13 -3.37
CA ASP A 88 2.16 -4.06 -2.26
C ASP A 88 3.41 -4.13 -1.36
N ALA A 89 3.34 -4.96 -0.31
CA ALA A 89 4.44 -5.11 0.61
C ALA A 89 5.69 -5.76 -0.02
N GLU A 90 5.55 -6.51 -1.09
CA GLU A 90 6.64 -7.15 -1.86
C GLU A 90 7.21 -6.24 -2.93
N GLY A 91 6.63 -5.04 -3.12
CA GLY A 91 7.05 -4.08 -4.14
C GLY A 91 6.42 -4.31 -5.51
N GLN A 92 5.38 -5.12 -5.61
CA GLN A 92 4.70 -5.34 -6.89
C GLN A 92 3.72 -4.20 -7.17
N ARG A 93 3.70 -3.72 -8.41
CA ARG A 93 2.73 -2.73 -8.86
C ARG A 93 1.36 -3.39 -9.09
N MET A 94 0.32 -2.69 -8.65
CA MET A 94 -1.06 -3.09 -8.80
C MET A 94 -1.86 -1.95 -9.44
N ALA A 95 -2.80 -2.27 -10.32
CA ALA A 95 -3.65 -1.28 -10.97
C ALA A 95 -4.55 -0.56 -9.94
N VAL A 96 -4.80 0.72 -10.14
CA VAL A 96 -5.80 1.45 -9.33
C VAL A 96 -7.19 1.04 -9.77
N ARG A 97 -8.01 0.59 -8.82
CA ARG A 97 -9.42 0.27 -9.04
C ARG A 97 -10.29 1.32 -8.37
N THR A 98 -11.26 1.84 -9.10
CA THR A 98 -12.18 2.88 -8.60
C THR A 98 -13.07 2.42 -7.46
N GLN A 99 -13.33 1.11 -7.39
CA GLN A 99 -14.18 0.48 -6.36
C GLN A 99 -13.43 0.20 -5.05
N TYR A 100 -12.09 0.29 -5.05
CA TYR A 100 -11.28 0.04 -3.88
C TYR A 100 -10.72 1.36 -3.33
N GLN A 101 -11.14 1.70 -2.13
CA GLN A 101 -10.62 2.85 -1.38
C GLN A 101 -9.88 2.34 -0.14
N ALA A 102 -8.57 2.26 -0.25
CA ALA A 102 -7.74 1.97 0.91
C ALA A 102 -7.23 3.26 1.55
N HIS A 103 -7.21 3.28 2.88
CA HIS A 103 -6.52 4.32 3.65
C HIS A 103 -5.02 4.04 3.64
N LEU A 104 -4.37 4.41 2.55
CA LEU A 104 -2.93 4.23 2.32
C LEU A 104 -2.24 5.58 2.20
N PRO A 105 -0.97 5.68 2.60
CA PRO A 105 -0.20 6.88 2.33
C PRO A 105 -0.06 7.09 0.82
N LEU A 106 -0.32 8.31 0.37
CA LEU A 106 -0.17 8.73 -1.02
C LEU A 106 1.26 9.23 -1.25
N VAL A 107 2.02 8.58 -2.11
CA VAL A 107 3.37 9.00 -2.50
C VAL A 107 3.30 9.85 -3.74
N THR A 108 3.83 11.09 -3.69
CA THR A 108 3.81 12.07 -4.79
C THR A 108 5.10 12.86 -4.89
N GLY A 109 5.22 13.67 -5.91
CA GLY A 109 6.37 14.55 -6.16
C GLY A 109 7.38 13.92 -7.11
N ARG A 110 8.67 14.19 -6.89
CA ARG A 110 9.77 13.65 -7.71
C ARG A 110 10.06 12.20 -7.38
N VAL A 111 9.18 11.32 -7.85
CA VAL A 111 9.23 9.89 -7.57
C VAL A 111 9.46 9.13 -8.88
N ASP A 112 10.51 8.35 -8.91
CA ASP A 112 10.79 7.36 -9.96
C ASP A 112 10.70 5.94 -9.40
N SER A 113 10.81 4.94 -10.27
CA SER A 113 10.73 3.54 -9.85
C SER A 113 11.84 3.14 -8.87
N VAL A 114 13.06 3.67 -9.03
CA VAL A 114 14.21 3.36 -8.15
C VAL A 114 13.95 3.91 -6.75
N LEU A 115 13.54 5.17 -6.66
CA LEU A 115 13.22 5.83 -5.38
C LEU A 115 12.03 5.15 -4.70
N THR A 116 11.01 4.76 -5.49
CA THR A 116 9.83 4.06 -4.98
C THR A 116 10.22 2.80 -4.22
N TYR A 117 11.04 1.94 -4.81
CA TYR A 117 11.37 0.65 -4.21
C TYR A 117 12.44 0.73 -3.14
N ARG A 118 13.49 1.56 -3.35
CA ARG A 118 14.60 1.67 -2.41
C ARG A 118 14.23 2.40 -1.14
N ASP A 119 13.55 3.53 -1.28
CA ASP A 119 13.38 4.50 -0.20
C ASP A 119 11.93 4.60 0.30
N MET A 120 10.96 4.66 -0.62
CA MET A 120 9.56 4.86 -0.23
C MET A 120 8.89 3.58 0.27
N LEU A 121 9.20 2.43 -0.31
CA LEU A 121 8.58 1.18 0.10
C LEU A 121 8.91 0.78 1.55
N PRO A 122 10.16 0.86 2.04
CA PRO A 122 10.44 0.60 3.46
C PRO A 122 9.70 1.56 4.40
N LEU A 123 9.67 2.86 4.07
CA LEU A 123 8.95 3.86 4.85
C LEU A 123 7.44 3.60 4.85
N ALA A 124 6.86 3.32 3.70
CA ALA A 124 5.42 3.06 3.57
C ALA A 124 5.01 1.78 4.31
N ARG A 125 5.81 0.71 4.22
CA ARG A 125 5.59 -0.52 5.02
C ARG A 125 5.59 -0.24 6.52
N TYR A 126 6.55 0.54 7.00
CA TYR A 126 6.62 0.92 8.40
C TYR A 126 5.38 1.70 8.82
N ILE A 127 4.99 2.72 8.02
CA ILE A 127 3.77 3.52 8.28
C ILE A 127 2.54 2.61 8.28
N TYR A 128 2.39 1.76 7.28
CA TYR A 128 1.24 0.86 7.14
C TYR A 128 1.09 -0.10 8.33
N ASN A 129 2.20 -0.69 8.78
CA ASN A 129 2.20 -1.65 9.89
C ASN A 129 2.07 -0.99 11.27
N HIS A 130 2.27 0.31 11.36
CA HIS A 130 2.20 1.02 12.63
C HIS A 130 0.84 1.70 12.79
N ARG A 131 -0.03 1.18 13.66
CA ARG A 131 -1.42 1.66 13.86
C ARG A 131 -1.56 3.18 13.92
N PHE A 132 -0.68 3.87 14.68
CA PHE A 132 -0.73 5.33 14.81
C PHE A 132 -0.31 6.03 13.52
N TRP A 133 0.82 5.62 12.92
CA TRP A 133 1.32 6.29 11.73
C TRP A 133 0.42 6.06 10.51
N ASN A 134 -0.16 4.88 10.37
CA ASN A 134 -1.14 4.60 9.34
C ASN A 134 -2.40 5.48 9.44
N ALA A 135 -2.84 5.78 10.66
CA ALA A 135 -3.94 6.69 10.90
C ALA A 135 -3.54 8.17 10.71
N GLN A 136 -2.27 8.53 10.94
CA GLN A 136 -1.81 9.91 11.02
C GLN A 136 -1.22 10.44 9.71
N ILE A 137 -0.50 9.62 8.94
CA ILE A 137 0.17 10.06 7.70
C ILE A 137 -0.76 9.85 6.51
N GLU A 138 -1.06 10.93 5.81
CA GLU A 138 -1.89 10.91 4.60
C GLU A 138 -1.04 10.87 3.34
N GLN A 139 0.04 11.67 3.30
CA GLN A 139 0.87 11.80 2.12
C GLN A 139 2.36 11.80 2.46
N ILE A 140 3.13 11.19 1.57
CA ILE A 140 4.59 11.22 1.52
C ILE A 140 4.95 11.99 0.26
N TYR A 141 5.42 13.21 0.41
CA TYR A 141 5.80 14.08 -0.71
C TYR A 141 7.33 14.09 -0.88
N VAL A 142 7.80 13.87 -2.09
CA VAL A 142 9.23 13.95 -2.44
C VAL A 142 9.46 15.24 -3.23
N ASN A 143 10.24 16.15 -2.67
CA ASN A 143 10.51 17.44 -3.27
C ASN A 143 11.63 17.36 -4.36
N GLU A 144 11.91 18.50 -5.01
CA GLU A 144 12.91 18.63 -6.08
C GLU A 144 14.35 18.26 -5.64
N ARG A 145 14.64 18.23 -4.35
CA ARG A 145 15.92 17.85 -3.77
C ARG A 145 15.95 16.38 -3.32
N HIS A 146 14.92 15.59 -3.67
CA HIS A 146 14.71 14.24 -3.20
C HIS A 146 14.62 14.12 -1.67
N GLU A 147 14.22 15.20 -0.98
CA GLU A 147 13.89 15.15 0.43
C GLU A 147 12.42 14.81 0.62
N VAL A 148 12.15 14.07 1.70
CA VAL A 148 10.81 13.60 2.03
C VAL A 148 10.14 14.53 3.03
N GLU A 149 8.89 14.87 2.72
CA GLU A 149 7.98 15.60 3.58
C GLU A 149 6.75 14.71 3.84
N LEU A 150 6.29 14.67 5.09
CA LEU A 150 5.10 13.93 5.46
C LEU A 150 3.96 14.92 5.75
N VAL A 151 2.80 14.64 5.17
CA VAL A 151 1.58 15.40 5.40
C VAL A 151 0.69 14.61 6.35
N PRO A 152 0.41 15.11 7.54
CA PRO A 152 -0.46 14.42 8.49
C PRO A 152 -1.95 14.66 8.18
N ARG A 153 -2.81 13.72 8.61
CA ARG A 153 -4.28 13.87 8.55
C ARG A 153 -4.81 14.84 9.59
N VAL A 154 -4.13 14.91 10.73
CA VAL A 154 -4.52 15.79 11.84
C VAL A 154 -3.44 16.84 12.05
N GLY A 155 -3.87 18.10 11.98
CA GLY A 155 -3.02 19.28 12.03
C GLY A 155 -2.59 19.75 10.64
N ASP A 156 -2.15 21.01 10.55
CA ASP A 156 -1.79 21.65 9.28
C ASP A 156 -0.26 21.75 9.11
N GLN A 157 0.50 21.09 9.99
CA GLN A 157 1.95 21.18 9.97
C GLN A 157 2.55 20.26 8.92
N THR A 158 3.53 20.73 8.17
CA THR A 158 4.37 19.89 7.32
C THR A 158 5.50 19.27 8.16
N ILE A 159 5.70 17.95 8.04
CA ILE A 159 6.77 17.23 8.72
C ILE A 159 7.91 17.05 7.74
N LEU A 160 9.02 17.75 7.96
CA LEU A 160 10.21 17.69 7.13
C LEU A 160 11.08 16.51 7.58
N LEU A 161 10.88 15.33 6.98
CA LEU A 161 11.67 14.13 7.28
C LEU A 161 13.12 14.26 6.73
N GLY A 162 13.26 14.90 5.57
CA GLY A 162 14.54 15.00 4.85
C GLY A 162 14.89 13.68 4.16
N SER A 163 16.10 13.14 4.41
CA SER A 163 16.44 11.81 3.90
C SER A 163 15.63 10.73 4.62
N VAL A 164 15.39 9.60 3.96
CA VAL A 164 14.73 8.43 4.57
C VAL A 164 15.65 7.61 5.49
N GLN A 165 16.93 7.97 5.58
CA GLN A 165 17.81 7.29 6.52
C GLN A 165 17.35 7.50 7.96
N ASP A 166 17.41 6.44 8.75
CA ASP A 166 17.01 6.42 10.17
C ASP A 166 15.58 6.93 10.42
N PHE A 167 14.66 6.74 9.43
CA PHE A 167 13.28 7.25 9.52
C PHE A 167 12.53 6.72 10.75
N GLU A 168 12.81 5.51 11.20
CA GLU A 168 12.21 4.92 12.40
C GLU A 168 12.52 5.78 13.63
N THR A 169 13.81 6.08 13.86
CA THR A 169 14.24 6.96 14.96
C THR A 169 13.65 8.37 14.84
N LYS A 170 13.55 8.90 13.62
CA LYS A 170 12.92 10.21 13.37
C LYS A 170 11.43 10.20 13.73
N LEU A 171 10.72 9.17 13.36
CA LEU A 171 9.30 9.02 13.69
C LEU A 171 9.08 8.78 15.18
N ASP A 172 9.97 8.06 15.87
CA ASP A 172 9.93 7.93 17.32
C ASP A 172 10.11 9.29 18.02
N ASN A 173 11.05 10.10 17.55
CA ASN A 173 11.25 11.46 18.06
C ASN A 173 10.02 12.34 17.80
N LEU A 174 9.39 12.23 16.63
CA LEU A 174 8.13 12.91 16.34
C LEU A 174 7.01 12.48 17.29
N MET A 175 6.92 11.18 17.57
CA MET A 175 5.94 10.65 18.56
C MET A 175 6.13 11.28 19.93
N LEU A 176 7.38 11.46 20.36
CA LEU A 176 7.67 12.14 21.64
C LEU A 176 7.21 13.61 21.62
N VAL A 177 7.40 14.31 20.50
CA VAL A 177 6.91 15.70 20.32
C VAL A 177 5.38 15.74 20.38
N TYR A 178 4.70 14.83 19.69
CA TYR A 178 3.25 14.74 19.75
C TYR A 178 2.74 14.54 21.19
N LYS A 179 3.34 13.60 21.92
CA LYS A 179 2.96 13.29 23.31
C LYS A 179 3.31 14.39 24.30
N LYS A 180 4.47 15.04 24.17
CA LYS A 180 4.97 15.98 25.19
C LYS A 180 4.66 17.45 24.88
N VAL A 181 4.62 17.81 23.61
CA VAL A 181 4.49 19.21 23.16
C VAL A 181 3.10 19.48 22.62
N PHE A 182 2.66 18.74 21.60
CA PHE A 182 1.38 19.01 20.93
C PHE A 182 0.17 18.74 21.80
N SER A 183 0.24 17.74 22.69
CA SER A 183 -0.81 17.46 23.67
C SER A 183 -1.07 18.63 24.63
N LYS A 184 -0.07 19.48 24.87
CA LYS A 184 -0.17 20.64 25.78
C LYS A 184 -0.37 21.96 25.04
N ALA A 185 0.36 22.16 23.94
CA ALA A 185 0.38 23.42 23.19
C ALA A 185 -0.73 23.51 22.12
N GLY A 186 -1.30 22.37 21.73
CA GLY A 186 -2.26 22.26 20.63
C GLY A 186 -1.59 22.03 19.28
N TRP A 187 -2.29 21.33 18.40
CA TRP A 187 -1.81 20.92 17.08
C TRP A 187 -1.69 22.07 16.08
N ALA A 188 -2.47 23.13 16.26
CA ALA A 188 -2.54 24.25 15.34
C ALA A 188 -1.43 25.30 15.53
N MET A 189 -0.54 25.14 16.54
CA MET A 189 0.47 26.15 16.87
C MET A 189 1.68 26.16 15.92
N TYR A 190 1.95 25.04 15.28
CA TYR A 190 3.17 24.88 14.50
C TYR A 190 2.85 24.76 13.01
N ASP A 191 3.72 25.33 12.19
CA ASP A 191 3.67 25.30 10.74
C ASP A 191 4.50 24.16 10.18
N THR A 192 5.70 23.98 10.72
CA THR A 192 6.60 22.90 10.30
C THR A 192 7.22 22.19 11.50
N VAL A 193 7.48 20.89 11.32
CA VAL A 193 8.23 20.04 12.26
C VAL A 193 9.37 19.39 11.50
N SER A 194 10.61 19.83 11.75
CA SER A 194 11.78 19.30 11.06
C SER A 194 12.44 18.19 11.88
N LEU A 195 12.62 17.03 11.23
CA LEU A 195 13.30 15.84 11.73
C LEU A 195 14.67 15.63 11.06
N LYS A 196 15.16 16.64 10.33
CA LYS A 196 16.41 16.55 9.55
C LYS A 196 17.67 16.48 10.42
N PHE A 197 17.59 16.92 11.67
CA PHE A 197 18.73 17.03 12.57
C PHE A 197 18.80 15.82 13.49
N LYS A 198 20.02 15.26 13.65
CA LYS A 198 20.23 14.12 14.54
C LYS A 198 19.92 14.51 15.99
N ASN A 199 19.09 13.69 16.65
CA ASN A 199 18.69 13.87 18.06
C ASN A 199 17.98 15.20 18.37
N GLN A 200 17.48 15.92 17.38
CA GLN A 200 16.79 17.18 17.57
C GLN A 200 15.56 17.28 16.67
N VAL A 201 14.44 17.73 17.23
CA VAL A 201 13.24 18.10 16.49
C VAL A 201 13.06 19.61 16.58
N VAL A 202 12.98 20.28 15.44
CA VAL A 202 12.81 21.73 15.35
C VAL A 202 11.39 22.03 14.91
N CYS A 203 10.61 22.71 15.77
CA CYS A 203 9.24 23.11 15.47
C CYS A 203 9.18 24.60 15.17
N THR A 204 8.71 25.00 14.00
CA THR A 204 8.48 26.40 13.63
C THR A 204 7.05 26.78 13.94
N ARG A 205 6.84 27.83 14.68
CA ARG A 205 5.51 28.34 14.99
C ARG A 205 4.88 29.04 13.78
N LYS A 206 3.57 28.92 13.62
CA LYS A 206 2.82 29.73 12.66
C LYS A 206 3.04 31.22 12.94
N LYS A 207 3.31 31.96 11.88
CA LYS A 207 3.26 33.44 11.95
C LYS A 207 1.81 33.85 12.17
N LYS A 208 1.58 34.71 13.15
CA LYS A 208 0.27 35.36 13.36
C LYS A 208 -0.06 36.28 12.18
#